data_0759f26804653525e3c7bbd371c4e51d
#
_entry.id   0759f26804653525e3c7bbd371c4e51d
#
_cell.length_a   1.000
_cell.length_b   1.000
_cell.length_c   1.000
_cell.angle_alpha   90.00
_cell.angle_beta   90.00
_cell.angle_gamma   90.00
#
_symmetry.space_group_name_H-M   'P 1'
#
loop_
_entity.id
_entity.type
_entity.pdbx_description
1 polymer ?
#
loop_
_entity_poly.entity_id
_entity_poly.type
_entity_poly.pdbx_seq_one_letter_code
_entity_poly.pdbx_strand_id
1 'polypeptide(L)'
;MKHKHIFKITLLSFVFLIIFTYFLFSPTYAWGPSSNQIYQGIDVSNWQRNINFSAVKNSGIDVVYIKSSEGRSFIDPYFETNYKNARANGLKVGFYHYVTARSIKQAREQALFFENVINQKHVDCRLAMDFEDFGDLSISQINEISKVFLETLENATNIKAVIYSNAYSARTIFSSELAKYPLWVANYGVSTPGSNGKWDSWVGWQYTSTGTVNGISGYVDRNQFTDGIFLSTDIHIPDSDIEPIPDGNTSNRITYTVKPGDTLSQIALNYGTTVSSIVALNPIIKNPNLIYPGQQFVIQTNSKSFGTINYTVKKGDTLSQIALTYGTTVSSIVSQNSIIKNPNLIYPGQVFIINNNSNTFISEGNNSCGKILYKIKYGDTLSEIALRYGDTVEEIATLNNISNPNLIYAGSIIRIQNCK
;
A
#
# COMPACT_ATOMS: atom_id res chain seq x y z
N MET A 1 25.91 -20.60 68.67
CA MET A 1 25.72 -19.47 67.76
C MET A 1 26.50 -19.57 66.46
N LYS A 2 27.54 -20.37 66.28
CA LYS A 2 28.33 -20.47 65.04
C LYS A 2 27.61 -21.22 63.87
N HIS A 3 26.73 -22.17 64.13
CA HIS A 3 26.06 -22.97 63.15
C HIS A 3 24.92 -22.20 62.33
N LYS A 4 24.32 -21.17 62.94
CA LYS A 4 23.25 -20.39 62.26
C LYS A 4 23.79 -19.40 61.20
N HIS A 5 25.02 -18.97 61.31
CA HIS A 5 25.66 -18.06 60.33
C HIS A 5 26.15 -18.82 59.09
N ILE A 6 26.63 -20.05 59.25
CA ILE A 6 27.08 -20.85 58.08
C ILE A 6 25.91 -21.23 57.18
N PHE A 7 24.74 -21.56 57.75
CA PHE A 7 23.56 -21.92 57.00
C PHE A 7 22.94 -20.70 56.17
N LYS A 8 23.07 -19.50 56.76
CA LYS A 8 22.62 -18.28 56.03
C LYS A 8 23.55 -17.90 54.86
N ILE A 9 24.85 -18.09 55.01
CA ILE A 9 25.84 -17.78 53.99
C ILE A 9 25.73 -18.78 52.84
N THR A 10 25.54 -20.07 53.10
CA THR A 10 25.36 -21.11 52.07
C THR A 10 24.03 -20.94 51.31
N LEU A 11 22.94 -20.54 52.00
CA LEU A 11 21.65 -20.29 51.34
C LEU A 11 21.72 -19.05 50.44
N LEU A 12 22.39 -17.98 50.90
CA LEU A 12 22.57 -16.76 50.09
C LEU A 12 23.45 -17.03 48.85
N SER A 13 24.50 -17.83 48.99
CA SER A 13 25.38 -18.22 47.89
C SER A 13 24.64 -19.09 46.86
N PHE A 14 23.73 -19.97 47.30
CA PHE A 14 22.94 -20.81 46.42
C PHE A 14 21.89 -20.01 45.67
N VAL A 15 21.24 -19.04 46.30
CA VAL A 15 20.27 -18.11 45.64
C VAL A 15 20.97 -17.20 44.63
N PHE A 16 22.17 -16.70 44.95
CA PHE A 16 22.97 -15.91 44.01
C PHE A 16 23.45 -16.74 42.82
N LEU A 17 23.80 -18.01 43.02
CA LEU A 17 24.20 -18.91 41.94
C LEU A 17 23.01 -19.24 41.03
N ILE A 18 21.82 -19.47 41.57
CA ILE A 18 20.60 -19.71 40.78
C ILE A 18 20.19 -18.45 39.99
N ILE A 19 20.27 -17.27 40.59
CA ILE A 19 19.95 -16.00 39.86
C ILE A 19 21.02 -15.74 38.81
N PHE A 20 22.28 -16.01 39.04
CA PHE A 20 23.36 -15.85 38.08
C PHE A 20 23.26 -16.84 36.91
N THR A 21 22.85 -18.10 37.17
CA THR A 21 22.58 -19.09 36.13
C THR A 21 21.32 -18.74 35.31
N TYR A 22 20.29 -18.16 35.94
CA TYR A 22 19.10 -17.66 35.20
C TYR A 22 19.45 -16.47 34.30
N PHE A 23 20.38 -15.60 34.68
CA PHE A 23 20.85 -14.50 33.81
C PHE A 23 21.76 -14.99 32.69
N LEU A 24 22.47 -16.11 32.87
CA LEU A 24 23.35 -16.69 31.84
C LEU A 24 22.62 -17.57 30.83
N PHE A 25 21.38 -17.97 31.11
CA PHE A 25 20.51 -18.75 30.24
C PHE A 25 19.21 -18.03 29.85
N SER A 26 19.20 -16.71 29.85
CA SER A 26 18.20 -16.05 29.03
C SER A 26 18.47 -16.48 27.58
N PRO A 27 17.57 -17.22 26.92
CA PRO A 27 17.76 -17.51 25.52
C PRO A 27 17.84 -16.15 24.83
N THR A 28 19.03 -15.75 24.42
CA THR A 28 19.13 -14.73 23.39
C THR A 28 18.44 -15.37 22.19
N TYR A 29 17.17 -15.05 21.99
CA TYR A 29 16.50 -15.40 20.74
C TYR A 29 17.38 -14.83 19.65
N ALA A 30 18.19 -15.71 19.06
CA ALA A 30 19.02 -15.35 17.92
C ALA A 30 18.04 -14.88 16.86
N TRP A 31 18.15 -13.63 16.48
CA TRP A 31 17.36 -13.09 15.38
C TRP A 31 17.63 -13.93 14.14
N GLY A 32 16.61 -14.57 13.62
CA GLY A 32 16.72 -15.60 12.58
C GLY A 32 15.58 -15.56 11.56
N PRO A 33 15.51 -16.58 10.74
CA PRO A 33 14.42 -16.75 9.81
C PRO A 33 13.08 -16.93 10.54
N SER A 34 11.99 -16.47 9.91
CA SER A 34 10.64 -16.59 10.49
C SER A 34 10.09 -18.02 10.48
N SER A 35 10.71 -18.92 9.71
CA SER A 35 10.45 -20.38 9.73
C SER A 35 11.72 -21.16 9.41
N ASN A 36 11.67 -22.47 9.66
CA ASN A 36 12.81 -23.38 9.38
C ASN A 36 12.94 -23.73 7.89
N GLN A 37 11.88 -23.55 7.09
CA GLN A 37 11.91 -23.80 5.68
C GLN A 37 12.58 -22.63 4.96
N ILE A 38 13.62 -22.93 4.18
CA ILE A 38 14.39 -21.95 3.42
C ILE A 38 14.24 -22.24 1.92
N TYR A 39 13.88 -21.21 1.17
CA TYR A 39 13.76 -21.21 -0.28
C TYR A 39 14.90 -20.38 -0.88
N GLN A 40 15.55 -20.90 -1.89
CA GLN A 40 16.59 -20.16 -2.60
C GLN A 40 15.95 -19.18 -3.57
N GLY A 41 16.39 -17.94 -3.56
CA GLY A 41 15.83 -16.89 -4.40
C GLY A 41 16.86 -16.02 -5.08
N ILE A 42 16.37 -15.27 -6.04
CA ILE A 42 17.08 -14.18 -6.70
C ILE A 42 16.14 -12.98 -6.82
N ASP A 43 16.71 -11.80 -6.97
CA ASP A 43 15.95 -10.66 -7.46
C ASP A 43 16.62 -10.07 -8.70
N VAL A 44 15.76 -9.62 -9.64
CA VAL A 44 16.19 -9.27 -11.00
C VAL A 44 15.49 -8.02 -11.50
N SER A 45 16.16 -7.34 -12.41
CA SER A 45 15.66 -6.16 -13.12
C SER A 45 16.18 -6.14 -14.56
N ASN A 46 16.07 -5.00 -15.21
CA ASN A 46 16.69 -4.77 -16.52
C ASN A 46 18.24 -4.94 -16.52
N TRP A 47 18.88 -4.94 -15.35
CA TRP A 47 20.32 -5.14 -15.24
C TRP A 47 20.77 -6.51 -15.69
N GLN A 48 19.98 -7.57 -15.42
CA GLN A 48 20.27 -8.94 -15.83
C GLN A 48 19.93 -9.21 -17.30
N ARG A 49 19.22 -8.29 -17.97
CA ARG A 49 18.82 -8.42 -19.39
C ARG A 49 18.09 -9.74 -19.68
N ASN A 50 18.56 -10.50 -20.66
CA ASN A 50 17.97 -11.77 -21.06
C ASN A 50 18.35 -12.87 -20.08
N ILE A 51 17.38 -13.52 -19.48
CA ILE A 51 17.53 -14.58 -18.49
C ILE A 51 16.97 -15.89 -19.06
N ASN A 52 17.74 -16.97 -18.95
CA ASN A 52 17.24 -18.32 -19.19
C ASN A 52 16.65 -18.90 -17.90
N PHE A 53 15.37 -18.68 -17.67
CA PHE A 53 14.69 -19.10 -16.44
C PHE A 53 14.61 -20.64 -16.28
N SER A 54 14.68 -21.41 -17.37
CA SER A 54 14.80 -22.87 -17.26
C SER A 54 16.12 -23.25 -16.58
N ALA A 55 17.24 -22.66 -17.00
CA ALA A 55 18.52 -22.89 -16.35
C ALA A 55 18.57 -22.37 -14.91
N VAL A 56 17.92 -21.23 -14.63
CA VAL A 56 17.75 -20.67 -13.28
C VAL A 56 17.01 -21.66 -12.38
N LYS A 57 15.87 -22.20 -12.83
CA LYS A 57 15.10 -23.19 -12.06
C LYS A 57 15.91 -24.45 -11.80
N ASN A 58 16.61 -24.94 -12.81
CA ASN A 58 17.47 -26.12 -12.69
C ASN A 58 18.68 -25.91 -11.77
N SER A 59 19.01 -24.66 -11.43
CA SER A 59 20.06 -24.31 -10.46
C SER A 59 19.56 -24.31 -9.01
N GLY A 60 18.32 -24.77 -8.77
CA GLY A 60 17.74 -24.84 -7.43
C GLY A 60 17.16 -23.52 -6.92
N ILE A 61 16.84 -22.58 -7.81
CA ILE A 61 16.11 -21.36 -7.45
C ILE A 61 14.63 -21.66 -7.39
N ASP A 62 13.99 -21.24 -6.31
CA ASP A 62 12.57 -21.43 -6.04
C ASP A 62 11.77 -20.14 -6.25
N VAL A 63 12.34 -19.00 -5.87
CA VAL A 63 11.68 -17.69 -5.82
C VAL A 63 12.44 -16.68 -6.66
N VAL A 64 11.72 -15.88 -7.43
CA VAL A 64 12.27 -14.70 -8.11
C VAL A 64 11.44 -13.46 -7.78
N TYR A 65 12.09 -12.43 -7.26
CA TYR A 65 11.55 -11.09 -7.21
C TYR A 65 11.92 -10.32 -8.45
N ILE A 66 10.95 -9.69 -9.10
CA ILE A 66 11.14 -8.99 -10.37
C ILE A 66 10.82 -7.51 -10.17
N LYS A 67 11.76 -6.62 -10.54
CA LYS A 67 11.48 -5.19 -10.61
C LYS A 67 10.34 -4.95 -11.58
N SER A 68 9.25 -4.40 -11.09
CA SER A 68 8.14 -4.02 -11.95
C SER A 68 8.29 -2.58 -12.41
N SER A 69 8.66 -1.70 -11.50
CA SER A 69 8.59 -0.26 -11.72
C SER A 69 9.45 0.54 -10.73
N GLU A 70 9.59 1.83 -11.03
CA GLU A 70 10.30 2.80 -10.20
C GLU A 70 9.63 4.17 -10.31
N GLY A 71 9.58 4.89 -9.21
CA GLY A 71 9.02 6.23 -9.18
C GLY A 71 7.57 6.26 -9.66
N ARG A 72 7.20 7.27 -10.44
CA ARG A 72 5.82 7.48 -10.87
C ARG A 72 5.53 7.08 -12.32
N SER A 73 6.54 6.65 -13.07
CA SER A 73 6.38 6.47 -14.53
C SER A 73 7.33 5.46 -15.17
N PHE A 74 8.37 5.00 -14.49
CA PHE A 74 9.29 4.03 -15.06
C PHE A 74 8.77 2.61 -14.85
N ILE A 75 8.58 1.87 -15.94
CA ILE A 75 8.32 0.43 -15.94
C ILE A 75 9.62 -0.26 -16.37
N ASP A 76 10.04 -1.29 -15.65
CA ASP A 76 11.23 -2.05 -16.03
C ASP A 76 11.01 -2.71 -17.40
N PRO A 77 11.87 -2.44 -18.39
CA PRO A 77 11.67 -2.92 -19.76
C PRO A 77 11.71 -4.45 -19.90
N TYR A 78 12.24 -5.16 -18.90
CA TYR A 78 12.25 -6.62 -18.88
C TYR A 78 11.16 -7.23 -18.00
N PHE A 79 10.37 -6.42 -17.32
CA PHE A 79 9.34 -6.88 -16.37
C PHE A 79 8.43 -7.95 -16.97
N GLU A 80 7.77 -7.65 -18.08
CA GLU A 80 6.83 -8.57 -18.74
C GLU A 80 7.52 -9.87 -19.20
N THR A 81 8.70 -9.76 -19.77
CA THR A 81 9.47 -10.92 -20.26
C THR A 81 9.94 -11.79 -19.09
N ASN A 82 10.46 -11.17 -18.04
CA ASN A 82 10.91 -11.89 -16.85
C ASN A 82 9.75 -12.56 -16.15
N TYR A 83 8.62 -11.86 -15.95
CA TYR A 83 7.41 -12.43 -15.37
C TYR A 83 6.91 -13.66 -16.12
N LYS A 84 6.68 -13.51 -17.44
CA LYS A 84 6.19 -14.60 -18.30
C LYS A 84 7.11 -15.83 -18.24
N ASN A 85 8.41 -15.61 -18.37
CA ASN A 85 9.38 -16.69 -18.44
C ASN A 85 9.61 -17.36 -17.07
N ALA A 86 9.62 -16.59 -15.97
CA ALA A 86 9.73 -17.14 -14.62
C ALA A 86 8.52 -18.05 -14.29
N ARG A 87 7.30 -17.56 -14.57
CA ARG A 87 6.06 -18.33 -14.38
C ARG A 87 6.05 -19.61 -15.23
N ALA A 88 6.39 -19.52 -16.52
CA ALA A 88 6.43 -20.66 -17.42
C ALA A 88 7.41 -21.76 -16.98
N ASN A 89 8.42 -21.40 -16.17
CA ASN A 89 9.39 -22.34 -15.63
C ASN A 89 9.11 -22.75 -14.17
N GLY A 90 7.92 -22.45 -13.63
CA GLY A 90 7.46 -22.90 -12.32
C GLY A 90 8.20 -22.24 -11.15
N LEU A 91 8.75 -21.03 -11.34
CA LEU A 91 9.27 -20.22 -10.25
C LEU A 91 8.12 -19.53 -9.50
N LYS A 92 8.26 -19.40 -8.19
CA LYS A 92 7.42 -18.52 -7.38
C LYS A 92 7.83 -17.08 -7.62
N VAL A 93 6.85 -16.22 -7.90
CA VAL A 93 7.11 -14.84 -8.34
C VAL A 93 6.65 -13.83 -7.29
N GLY A 94 7.54 -12.88 -6.98
CA GLY A 94 7.26 -11.65 -6.26
C GLY A 94 7.58 -10.43 -7.13
N PHE A 95 7.00 -9.29 -6.78
CA PHE A 95 7.29 -8.02 -7.44
C PHE A 95 7.81 -6.99 -6.47
N TYR A 96 8.72 -6.13 -6.94
CA TYR A 96 9.15 -4.97 -6.18
C TYR A 96 9.05 -3.68 -6.97
N HIS A 97 8.88 -2.59 -6.23
CA HIS A 97 8.88 -1.23 -6.74
C HIS A 97 9.97 -0.43 -6.04
N TYR A 98 10.84 0.20 -6.82
CA TYR A 98 11.86 1.10 -6.29
C TYR A 98 11.25 2.47 -5.99
N VAL A 99 11.18 2.80 -4.70
CA VAL A 99 10.52 4.01 -4.21
C VAL A 99 11.48 5.20 -4.27
N THR A 100 11.07 6.25 -4.98
CA THR A 100 11.79 7.53 -5.08
C THR A 100 10.99 8.69 -4.48
N ALA A 101 9.98 8.40 -3.67
CA ALA A 101 9.07 9.40 -3.12
C ALA A 101 9.80 10.36 -2.16
N ARG A 102 9.49 11.66 -2.27
CA ARG A 102 9.98 12.73 -1.40
C ARG A 102 8.83 13.43 -0.65
N SER A 103 7.60 12.90 -0.77
CA SER A 103 6.41 13.39 -0.06
C SER A 103 5.35 12.30 0.05
N ILE A 104 4.41 12.47 0.97
CA ILE A 104 3.25 11.58 1.13
C ILE A 104 2.44 11.46 -0.15
N LYS A 105 2.24 12.57 -0.88
CA LYS A 105 1.55 12.57 -2.17
C LYS A 105 2.26 11.66 -3.16
N GLN A 106 3.59 11.77 -3.28
CA GLN A 106 4.37 10.93 -4.17
C GLN A 106 4.36 9.45 -3.74
N ALA A 107 4.33 9.17 -2.43
CA ALA A 107 4.21 7.81 -1.92
C ALA A 107 2.92 7.13 -2.41
N ARG A 108 1.78 7.82 -2.31
CA ARG A 108 0.49 7.34 -2.83
C ARG A 108 0.52 7.13 -4.34
N GLU A 109 1.02 8.13 -5.07
CA GLU A 109 1.13 8.06 -6.54
C GLU A 109 1.98 6.87 -6.98
N GLN A 110 3.10 6.59 -6.30
CA GLN A 110 3.98 5.48 -6.62
C GLN A 110 3.37 4.12 -6.24
N ALA A 111 2.69 4.02 -5.09
CA ALA A 111 1.99 2.79 -4.72
C ALA A 111 0.88 2.43 -5.70
N LEU A 112 0.09 3.42 -6.15
CA LEU A 112 -0.93 3.22 -7.18
C LEU A 112 -0.32 2.94 -8.56
N PHE A 113 0.82 3.53 -8.89
CA PHE A 113 1.55 3.20 -10.11
C PHE A 113 2.08 1.76 -10.07
N PHE A 114 2.62 1.32 -8.95
CA PHE A 114 3.05 -0.08 -8.76
C PHE A 114 1.86 -1.03 -8.95
N GLU A 115 0.74 -0.79 -8.27
CA GLU A 115 -0.50 -1.57 -8.45
C GLU A 115 -0.91 -1.65 -9.91
N ASN A 116 -0.97 -0.53 -10.62
CA ASN A 116 -1.37 -0.49 -12.01
C ASN A 116 -0.44 -1.31 -12.93
N VAL A 117 0.88 -1.31 -12.66
CA VAL A 117 1.87 -2.07 -13.46
C VAL A 117 1.72 -3.57 -13.27
N ILE A 118 1.42 -4.01 -12.04
CA ILE A 118 1.28 -5.44 -11.70
C ILE A 118 -0.15 -5.96 -11.84
N ASN A 119 -1.09 -5.09 -12.20
CA ASN A 119 -2.49 -5.46 -12.32
C ASN A 119 -2.69 -6.65 -13.26
N GLN A 120 -3.58 -7.57 -12.89
CA GLN A 120 -3.86 -8.84 -13.59
C GLN A 120 -2.68 -9.84 -13.62
N LYS A 121 -1.62 -9.61 -12.87
CA LYS A 121 -0.54 -10.58 -12.77
C LYS A 121 -0.68 -11.43 -11.52
N HIS A 122 -0.57 -12.73 -11.71
CA HIS A 122 -0.49 -13.64 -10.57
C HIS A 122 0.82 -13.42 -9.81
N VAL A 123 0.74 -13.29 -8.51
CA VAL A 123 1.88 -13.16 -7.61
C VAL A 123 1.80 -14.19 -6.49
N ASP A 124 2.91 -14.87 -6.21
CA ASP A 124 2.99 -15.87 -5.14
C ASP A 124 3.47 -15.25 -3.82
N CYS A 125 4.20 -14.13 -3.91
CA CYS A 125 4.91 -13.53 -2.78
C CYS A 125 4.33 -12.16 -2.44
N ARG A 126 4.64 -11.66 -1.24
CA ARG A 126 4.30 -10.30 -0.80
C ARG A 126 4.88 -9.27 -1.75
N LEU A 127 4.19 -8.14 -1.93
CA LEU A 127 4.69 -7.04 -2.75
C LEU A 127 5.77 -6.27 -1.99
N ALA A 128 6.94 -6.09 -2.58
CA ALA A 128 8.06 -5.48 -1.89
C ALA A 128 8.13 -3.97 -2.14
N MET A 129 8.17 -3.21 -1.04
CA MET A 129 8.59 -1.82 -1.03
C MET A 129 10.11 -1.76 -0.92
N ASP A 130 10.77 -1.25 -1.96
CA ASP A 130 12.21 -1.03 -2.02
C ASP A 130 12.48 0.47 -1.94
N PHE A 131 12.75 0.97 -0.72
CA PHE A 131 13.00 2.38 -0.45
C PHE A 131 14.38 2.54 0.18
N GLU A 132 15.37 2.91 -0.62
CA GLU A 132 16.78 2.99 -0.23
C GLU A 132 17.38 4.39 -0.39
N ASP A 133 17.01 5.12 -1.45
CA ASP A 133 17.42 6.51 -1.64
C ASP A 133 16.46 7.46 -0.92
N PHE A 134 16.92 7.98 0.21
CA PHE A 134 16.11 8.88 1.03
C PHE A 134 16.36 10.38 0.70
N GLY A 135 17.42 10.71 -0.03
CA GLY A 135 17.82 12.10 -0.26
C GLY A 135 17.95 12.88 1.06
N ASP A 136 17.38 14.07 1.13
CA ASP A 136 17.43 14.96 2.30
C ASP A 136 16.25 14.74 3.29
N LEU A 137 15.54 13.63 3.20
CA LEU A 137 14.42 13.35 4.07
C LEU A 137 14.86 13.07 5.51
N SER A 138 14.16 13.64 6.48
CA SER A 138 14.31 13.26 7.88
C SER A 138 13.77 11.83 8.12
N ILE A 139 14.25 11.18 9.18
CA ILE A 139 13.78 9.85 9.59
C ILE A 139 12.25 9.83 9.75
N SER A 140 11.65 10.87 10.29
CA SER A 140 10.19 10.97 10.43
C SER A 140 9.49 10.97 9.08
N GLN A 141 9.99 11.73 8.12
CA GLN A 141 9.43 11.78 6.76
C GLN A 141 9.58 10.45 6.03
N ILE A 142 10.73 9.78 6.16
CA ILE A 142 10.96 8.45 5.57
C ILE A 142 9.91 7.45 6.09
N ASN A 143 9.69 7.42 7.40
CA ASN A 143 8.73 6.51 8.03
C ASN A 143 7.29 6.81 7.63
N GLU A 144 6.91 8.08 7.53
CA GLU A 144 5.57 8.47 7.10
C GLU A 144 5.33 8.14 5.62
N ILE A 145 6.30 8.42 4.75
CA ILE A 145 6.28 8.04 3.33
C ILE A 145 6.14 6.51 3.18
N SER A 146 6.96 5.75 3.91
CA SER A 146 6.92 4.28 3.88
C SER A 146 5.57 3.74 4.33
N LYS A 147 5.04 4.26 5.44
CA LYS A 147 3.72 3.89 5.95
C LYS A 147 2.62 4.14 4.92
N VAL A 148 2.58 5.35 4.35
CA VAL A 148 1.56 5.72 3.36
C VAL A 148 1.70 4.90 2.08
N PHE A 149 2.91 4.60 1.62
CA PHE A 149 3.15 3.74 0.47
C PHE A 149 2.58 2.33 0.71
N LEU A 150 2.98 1.69 1.82
CA LEU A 150 2.56 0.33 2.18
C LEU A 150 1.05 0.21 2.40
N GLU A 151 0.46 1.13 3.14
CA GLU A 151 -0.99 1.15 3.38
C GLU A 151 -1.78 1.38 2.06
N THR A 152 -1.30 2.28 1.21
CA THR A 152 -1.93 2.53 -0.10
C THR A 152 -1.83 1.30 -0.99
N LEU A 153 -0.66 0.65 -1.04
CA LEU A 153 -0.42 -0.56 -1.84
C LEU A 153 -1.32 -1.71 -1.40
N GLU A 154 -1.34 -2.04 -0.10
CA GLU A 154 -2.19 -3.12 0.42
C GLU A 154 -3.68 -2.84 0.21
N ASN A 155 -4.13 -1.59 0.40
CA ASN A 155 -5.53 -1.23 0.17
C ASN A 155 -5.93 -1.29 -1.31
N ALA A 156 -5.04 -0.92 -2.23
CA ALA A 156 -5.32 -0.94 -3.66
C ALA A 156 -5.29 -2.36 -4.24
N THR A 157 -4.36 -3.20 -3.77
CA THR A 157 -4.14 -4.54 -4.34
C THR A 157 -4.86 -5.66 -3.57
N ASN A 158 -5.20 -5.44 -2.30
CA ASN A 158 -5.56 -6.48 -1.32
C ASN A 158 -4.46 -7.54 -1.14
N ILE A 159 -3.21 -7.24 -1.50
CA ILE A 159 -2.06 -8.13 -1.39
C ILE A 159 -1.15 -7.61 -0.27
N LYS A 160 -0.67 -8.52 0.59
CA LYS A 160 0.20 -8.18 1.70
C LYS A 160 1.58 -7.74 1.21
N ALA A 161 2.13 -6.71 1.87
CA ALA A 161 3.43 -6.15 1.55
C ALA A 161 4.57 -6.71 2.42
N VAL A 162 5.79 -6.48 1.97
CA VAL A 162 7.05 -6.72 2.67
C VAL A 162 7.94 -5.48 2.50
N ILE A 163 8.74 -5.16 3.51
CA ILE A 163 9.76 -4.12 3.41
C ILE A 163 11.08 -4.77 3.02
N TYR A 164 11.67 -4.33 1.88
CA TYR A 164 13.06 -4.58 1.58
C TYR A 164 13.91 -3.43 2.17
N SER A 165 15.00 -3.77 2.83
CA SER A 165 15.92 -2.80 3.40
C SER A 165 17.29 -3.41 3.70
N ASN A 166 18.36 -2.63 3.56
CA ASN A 166 19.63 -3.03 4.13
C ASN A 166 19.60 -3.03 5.68
N ALA A 167 20.46 -3.82 6.28
CA ALA A 167 20.49 -4.02 7.74
C ALA A 167 20.72 -2.73 8.54
N TYR A 168 21.46 -1.76 7.99
CA TYR A 168 21.68 -0.47 8.63
C TYR A 168 20.38 0.36 8.69
N SER A 169 19.70 0.51 7.56
CA SER A 169 18.45 1.28 7.49
C SER A 169 17.32 0.61 8.29
N ALA A 170 17.21 -0.71 8.26
CA ALA A 170 16.28 -1.45 9.11
C ALA A 170 16.47 -1.13 10.60
N ARG A 171 17.73 -1.05 11.05
CA ARG A 171 18.06 -0.75 12.45
C ARG A 171 17.89 0.72 12.80
N THR A 172 18.31 1.66 11.93
CA THR A 172 18.49 3.08 12.31
C THR A 172 17.43 4.00 11.74
N ILE A 173 16.84 3.68 10.60
CA ILE A 173 15.93 4.55 9.86
C ILE A 173 14.48 4.16 10.08
N PHE A 174 14.10 2.92 9.77
CA PHE A 174 12.71 2.48 9.90
C PHE A 174 12.29 2.35 11.36
N SER A 175 11.08 2.82 11.67
CA SER A 175 10.52 2.79 13.03
C SER A 175 9.93 1.41 13.38
N SER A 176 9.74 1.15 14.67
CA SER A 176 9.06 -0.06 15.14
C SER A 176 7.59 -0.15 14.71
N GLU A 177 6.94 0.97 14.37
CA GLU A 177 5.58 0.95 13.81
C GLU A 177 5.51 0.24 12.45
N LEU A 178 6.61 0.25 11.69
CA LEU A 178 6.70 -0.45 10.41
C LEU A 178 7.04 -1.94 10.57
N ALA A 179 7.44 -2.41 11.77
CA ALA A 179 7.76 -3.81 12.02
C ALA A 179 6.53 -4.75 11.95
N LYS A 180 5.31 -4.19 11.84
CA LYS A 180 4.10 -4.96 11.48
C LYS A 180 4.17 -5.54 10.06
N TYR A 181 4.98 -4.95 9.17
CA TYR A 181 5.29 -5.51 7.85
C TYR A 181 6.51 -6.40 7.96
N PRO A 182 6.49 -7.61 7.41
CA PRO A 182 7.68 -8.48 7.40
C PRO A 182 8.90 -7.81 6.76
N LEU A 183 10.09 -8.27 7.13
CA LEU A 183 11.35 -7.71 6.64
C LEU A 183 12.06 -8.68 5.69
N TRP A 184 12.43 -8.18 4.52
CA TRP A 184 13.42 -8.75 3.63
C TRP A 184 14.68 -7.89 3.76
N VAL A 185 15.69 -8.43 4.44
CA VAL A 185 16.90 -7.67 4.79
C VAL A 185 18.06 -7.99 3.86
N ALA A 186 18.77 -6.95 3.41
CA ALA A 186 20.07 -7.10 2.75
C ALA A 186 21.20 -6.90 3.76
N ASN A 187 22.07 -7.91 3.87
CA ASN A 187 23.30 -7.83 4.64
C ASN A 187 24.33 -8.82 4.09
N TYR A 188 25.42 -8.31 3.54
CA TYR A 188 26.39 -9.08 2.79
C TYR A 188 27.62 -9.42 3.64
N GLY A 189 28.26 -10.54 3.28
CA GLY A 189 29.53 -10.95 3.89
C GLY A 189 29.41 -11.42 5.36
N VAL A 190 28.22 -11.78 5.80
CA VAL A 190 27.92 -12.28 7.14
C VAL A 190 27.31 -13.67 7.05
N SER A 191 27.37 -14.43 8.15
CA SER A 191 26.75 -15.76 8.24
C SER A 191 25.26 -15.69 8.58
N THR A 192 24.81 -14.58 9.18
CA THR A 192 23.41 -14.25 9.47
C THR A 192 23.25 -12.75 9.42
N PRO A 193 22.06 -12.21 9.05
CA PRO A 193 21.90 -10.77 8.88
C PRO A 193 21.98 -9.97 10.21
N GLY A 194 21.96 -10.61 11.37
CA GLY A 194 22.02 -9.96 12.67
C GLY A 194 20.73 -9.25 13.08
N SER A 195 20.52 -9.08 14.40
CA SER A 195 19.32 -8.42 14.92
C SER A 195 19.34 -6.91 14.65
N ASN A 196 18.17 -6.35 14.33
CA ASN A 196 17.96 -4.91 14.22
C ASN A 196 17.17 -4.31 15.41
N GLY A 197 16.72 -5.14 16.35
CA GLY A 197 16.03 -4.72 17.58
C GLY A 197 14.58 -4.25 17.38
N LYS A 198 13.99 -4.43 16.21
CA LYS A 198 12.61 -4.01 15.89
C LYS A 198 11.77 -5.14 15.32
N TRP A 199 12.32 -5.93 14.42
CA TRP A 199 11.68 -7.14 13.89
C TRP A 199 12.17 -8.36 14.68
N ASP A 200 11.28 -9.28 14.97
CA ASP A 200 11.60 -10.51 15.71
C ASP A 200 12.31 -11.54 14.83
N SER A 201 12.08 -11.46 13.49
CA SER A 201 12.62 -12.37 12.49
C SER A 201 12.65 -11.72 11.11
N TRP A 202 13.31 -12.37 10.15
CA TRP A 202 13.26 -11.99 8.74
C TRP A 202 12.47 -13.03 7.93
N VAL A 203 11.84 -12.56 6.84
CA VAL A 203 11.17 -13.42 5.84
C VAL A 203 11.98 -13.54 4.56
N GLY A 204 12.92 -12.63 4.34
CA GLY A 204 13.89 -12.64 3.25
C GLY A 204 15.25 -12.13 3.73
N TRP A 205 16.32 -12.76 3.23
CA TRP A 205 17.69 -12.29 3.43
C TRP A 205 18.44 -12.30 2.08
N GLN A 206 18.75 -11.11 1.59
CA GLN A 206 19.65 -10.92 0.45
C GLN A 206 21.09 -10.94 1.01
N TYR A 207 21.83 -12.02 0.71
CA TYR A 207 23.12 -12.27 1.33
C TYR A 207 24.31 -11.89 0.44
N THR A 208 24.09 -11.62 -0.86
CA THR A 208 25.10 -11.13 -1.79
C THR A 208 24.47 -10.46 -2.98
N SER A 209 25.15 -9.43 -3.51
CA SER A 209 24.83 -8.76 -4.78
C SER A 209 25.76 -9.17 -5.93
N THR A 210 26.68 -10.09 -5.68
CA THR A 210 27.66 -10.57 -6.67
C THR A 210 27.57 -12.08 -6.89
N GLY A 211 26.38 -12.65 -6.66
CA GLY A 211 26.11 -14.05 -6.88
C GLY A 211 26.11 -14.41 -8.37
N THR A 212 26.31 -15.69 -8.66
CA THR A 212 26.16 -16.23 -10.02
C THR A 212 25.12 -17.33 -10.01
N VAL A 213 24.30 -17.38 -11.06
CA VAL A 213 23.28 -18.40 -11.28
C VAL A 213 23.31 -18.80 -12.75
N ASN A 214 23.30 -20.08 -13.02
CA ASN A 214 23.27 -20.57 -14.40
C ASN A 214 21.98 -20.04 -15.08
N GLY A 215 22.13 -19.48 -16.27
CA GLY A 215 21.04 -18.83 -17.01
C GLY A 215 21.03 -17.32 -16.91
N ILE A 216 21.89 -16.72 -16.07
CA ILE A 216 22.06 -15.27 -15.95
C ILE A 216 23.51 -14.91 -16.31
N SER A 217 23.68 -13.93 -17.18
CA SER A 217 25.01 -13.41 -17.55
C SER A 217 25.41 -12.32 -16.56
N GLY A 218 26.56 -12.52 -15.86
CA GLY A 218 27.04 -11.58 -14.85
C GLY A 218 26.54 -11.89 -13.46
N TYR A 219 26.48 -10.83 -12.63
CA TYR A 219 26.07 -10.95 -11.23
C TYR A 219 24.57 -10.81 -11.06
N VAL A 220 24.08 -11.47 -10.03
CA VAL A 220 22.69 -11.38 -9.59
C VAL A 220 22.62 -11.43 -8.06
N ASP A 221 21.66 -10.70 -7.50
CA ASP A 221 21.33 -10.73 -6.09
C ASP A 221 20.79 -12.10 -5.69
N ARG A 222 21.37 -12.69 -4.62
CA ARG A 222 20.94 -13.97 -4.11
C ARG A 222 20.31 -13.85 -2.75
N ASN A 223 19.22 -14.59 -2.59
CA ASN A 223 18.36 -14.49 -1.44
C ASN A 223 18.07 -15.85 -0.82
N GLN A 224 17.79 -15.83 0.48
CA GLN A 224 17.09 -16.88 1.20
C GLN A 224 15.73 -16.32 1.64
N PHE A 225 14.66 -17.05 1.38
CA PHE A 225 13.32 -16.71 1.81
C PHE A 225 12.75 -17.78 2.73
N THR A 226 11.82 -17.40 3.60
CA THR A 226 11.05 -18.30 4.46
C THR A 226 9.61 -18.38 4.01
N ASP A 227 8.78 -19.24 4.63
CA ASP A 227 7.35 -19.31 4.34
C ASP A 227 6.63 -17.96 4.50
N GLY A 228 7.14 -17.09 5.38
CA GLY A 228 6.59 -15.77 5.62
C GLY A 228 6.62 -14.81 4.43
N ILE A 229 7.39 -15.14 3.37
CA ILE A 229 7.42 -14.35 2.13
C ILE A 229 6.20 -14.59 1.25
N PHE A 230 5.60 -15.78 1.32
CA PHE A 230 4.47 -16.14 0.49
C PHE A 230 3.17 -15.52 0.98
N LEU A 231 2.25 -15.36 0.06
CA LEU A 231 0.87 -15.07 0.38
C LEU A 231 0.22 -16.36 0.92
N SER A 232 -0.64 -16.24 1.93
CA SER A 232 -1.42 -17.39 2.37
C SER A 232 -2.31 -17.88 1.22
N THR A 233 -2.48 -19.20 1.11
CA THR A 233 -3.22 -19.86 0.03
C THR A 233 -4.70 -19.47 -0.08
N ASP A 234 -5.20 -18.66 0.85
CA ASP A 234 -6.58 -18.16 0.86
C ASP A 234 -6.82 -16.96 -0.06
N ILE A 235 -5.76 -16.38 -0.65
CA ILE A 235 -5.89 -15.34 -1.69
C ILE A 235 -5.60 -16.00 -3.04
N HIS A 236 -6.54 -16.81 -3.49
CA HIS A 236 -6.58 -17.31 -4.86
C HIS A 236 -7.07 -16.16 -5.75
N ILE A 237 -6.14 -15.42 -6.39
CA ILE A 237 -6.47 -14.68 -7.59
C ILE A 237 -6.56 -15.77 -8.68
N PRO A 238 -7.73 -16.06 -9.25
CA PRO A 238 -7.84 -17.08 -10.26
C PRO A 238 -6.89 -16.74 -11.40
N ASP A 239 -6.01 -17.68 -11.73
CA ASP A 239 -5.40 -17.74 -13.04
C ASP A 239 -6.59 -17.91 -14.01
N SER A 240 -7.00 -16.84 -14.67
CA SER A 240 -8.07 -16.91 -15.62
C SER A 240 -7.55 -17.61 -16.87
N ASP A 241 -7.54 -18.94 -16.82
CA ASP A 241 -7.83 -19.69 -18.01
C ASP A 241 -9.21 -19.21 -18.46
N ILE A 242 -9.22 -18.44 -19.53
CA ILE A 242 -10.40 -17.88 -20.15
C ILE A 242 -11.17 -19.06 -20.74
N GLU A 243 -11.97 -19.74 -19.91
CA GLU A 243 -13.16 -20.40 -20.39
C GLU A 243 -14.15 -19.27 -20.73
N PRO A 244 -14.77 -19.29 -21.89
CA PRO A 244 -15.77 -18.28 -22.25
C PRO A 244 -16.92 -18.37 -21.24
N ILE A 245 -17.10 -17.28 -20.48
CA ILE A 245 -18.23 -17.13 -19.55
C ILE A 245 -19.51 -17.30 -20.39
N PRO A 246 -20.41 -18.22 -20.03
CA PRO A 246 -21.70 -18.35 -20.69
C PRO A 246 -22.43 -17.00 -20.62
N ASP A 247 -22.84 -16.53 -21.78
CA ASP A 247 -23.58 -15.29 -22.01
C ASP A 247 -24.92 -15.34 -21.25
N GLY A 248 -24.95 -14.72 -20.09
CA GLY A 248 -26.12 -14.80 -19.20
C GLY A 248 -26.26 -13.61 -18.25
N ASN A 249 -25.85 -12.40 -18.63
CA ASN A 249 -26.41 -11.17 -18.04
C ASN A 249 -26.05 -9.90 -18.82
N THR A 250 -26.79 -9.62 -19.88
CA THR A 250 -26.61 -8.45 -20.76
C THR A 250 -27.26 -7.16 -20.22
N SER A 251 -27.84 -7.16 -19.02
CA SER A 251 -28.71 -6.06 -18.58
C SER A 251 -27.98 -4.85 -17.97
N ASN A 252 -26.64 -4.89 -17.79
CA ASN A 252 -25.90 -3.83 -17.09
C ASN A 252 -24.68 -3.30 -17.86
N ARG A 253 -24.66 -3.41 -19.18
CA ARG A 253 -23.59 -2.87 -20.02
C ARG A 253 -24.02 -1.58 -20.72
N ILE A 254 -23.18 -0.57 -20.65
CA ILE A 254 -23.36 0.70 -21.36
C ILE A 254 -22.19 0.96 -22.30
N THR A 255 -22.42 1.68 -23.37
CA THR A 255 -21.36 2.20 -24.23
C THR A 255 -21.05 3.64 -23.79
N TYR A 256 -19.81 3.88 -23.35
CA TYR A 256 -19.32 5.21 -22.97
C TYR A 256 -18.45 5.79 -24.08
N THR A 257 -18.68 7.06 -24.41
CA THR A 257 -17.82 7.80 -25.34
C THR A 257 -16.93 8.75 -24.57
N VAL A 258 -15.61 8.59 -24.72
CA VAL A 258 -14.59 9.40 -24.04
C VAL A 258 -14.72 10.86 -24.40
N LYS A 259 -14.69 11.71 -23.39
CA LYS A 259 -14.74 13.17 -23.51
C LYS A 259 -13.34 13.77 -23.32
N PRO A 260 -13.08 15.00 -23.79
CA PRO A 260 -11.84 15.70 -23.47
C PRO A 260 -11.61 15.79 -21.95
N GLY A 261 -10.43 15.38 -21.49
CA GLY A 261 -10.05 15.38 -20.07
C GLY A 261 -10.42 14.12 -19.28
N ASP A 262 -11.09 13.14 -19.89
CA ASP A 262 -11.38 11.87 -19.25
C ASP A 262 -10.11 11.03 -19.01
N THR A 263 -10.14 10.28 -17.91
CA THR A 263 -9.22 9.16 -17.66
C THR A 263 -10.02 7.90 -17.38
N LEU A 264 -9.46 6.72 -17.70
CA LEU A 264 -10.15 5.46 -17.39
C LEU A 264 -10.42 5.29 -15.90
N SER A 265 -9.53 5.77 -15.04
CA SER A 265 -9.72 5.73 -13.59
C SER A 265 -10.94 6.54 -13.15
N GLN A 266 -11.11 7.73 -13.74
CA GLN A 266 -12.27 8.56 -13.47
C GLN A 266 -13.57 7.97 -14.03
N ILE A 267 -13.51 7.39 -15.23
CA ILE A 267 -14.65 6.70 -15.84
C ILE A 267 -15.05 5.48 -15.00
N ALA A 268 -14.08 4.65 -14.58
CA ALA A 268 -14.32 3.48 -13.74
C ALA A 268 -15.01 3.87 -12.42
N LEU A 269 -14.52 4.90 -11.76
CA LEU A 269 -15.11 5.43 -10.52
C LEU A 269 -16.53 5.93 -10.74
N ASN A 270 -16.79 6.67 -11.81
CA ASN A 270 -18.11 7.22 -12.14
C ASN A 270 -19.18 6.15 -12.39
N TYR A 271 -18.76 4.96 -12.85
CA TYR A 271 -19.68 3.86 -13.19
C TYR A 271 -19.61 2.70 -12.18
N GLY A 272 -18.97 2.89 -11.01
CA GLY A 272 -18.89 1.88 -9.95
C GLY A 272 -18.20 0.58 -10.38
N THR A 273 -17.22 0.71 -11.27
CA THR A 273 -16.43 -0.39 -11.81
C THR A 273 -14.94 -0.14 -11.61
N THR A 274 -14.09 -0.98 -12.17
CA THR A 274 -12.63 -0.84 -12.11
C THR A 274 -12.04 -0.60 -13.49
N VAL A 275 -10.86 0.02 -13.56
CA VAL A 275 -10.12 0.17 -14.82
C VAL A 275 -9.91 -1.19 -15.47
N SER A 276 -9.55 -2.19 -14.68
CA SER A 276 -9.36 -3.58 -15.13
C SER A 276 -10.60 -4.17 -15.79
N SER A 277 -11.77 -3.96 -15.16
CA SER A 277 -13.05 -4.42 -15.73
C SER A 277 -13.38 -3.73 -17.05
N ILE A 278 -13.08 -2.42 -17.17
CA ILE A 278 -13.27 -1.70 -18.43
C ILE A 278 -12.31 -2.24 -19.51
N VAL A 279 -11.03 -2.44 -19.18
CA VAL A 279 -10.03 -2.94 -20.13
C VAL A 279 -10.35 -4.37 -20.58
N ALA A 280 -10.77 -5.24 -19.65
CA ALA A 280 -11.16 -6.62 -19.96
C ALA A 280 -12.31 -6.70 -20.96
N LEU A 281 -13.29 -5.78 -20.85
CA LEU A 281 -14.42 -5.68 -21.79
C LEU A 281 -14.06 -4.98 -23.11
N ASN A 282 -12.88 -4.36 -23.18
CA ASN A 282 -12.48 -3.52 -24.32
C ASN A 282 -11.05 -3.83 -24.78
N PRO A 283 -10.80 -4.93 -25.50
CA PRO A 283 -9.45 -5.30 -25.95
C PRO A 283 -8.78 -4.25 -26.87
N ILE A 284 -9.53 -3.27 -27.35
CA ILE A 284 -9.03 -2.12 -28.10
C ILE A 284 -8.17 -1.18 -27.24
N ILE A 285 -8.37 -1.19 -25.90
CA ILE A 285 -7.58 -0.39 -24.96
C ILE A 285 -6.25 -1.10 -24.72
N LYS A 286 -5.24 -0.75 -25.50
CA LYS A 286 -3.88 -1.31 -25.36
C LYS A 286 -3.08 -0.66 -24.23
N ASN A 287 -3.40 0.58 -23.88
CA ASN A 287 -2.78 1.32 -22.78
C ASN A 287 -3.87 2.05 -21.99
N PRO A 288 -4.16 1.61 -20.74
CA PRO A 288 -5.21 2.24 -19.91
C PRO A 288 -4.98 3.71 -19.59
N ASN A 289 -3.73 4.17 -19.66
CA ASN A 289 -3.38 5.57 -19.42
C ASN A 289 -3.49 6.44 -20.68
N LEU A 290 -3.85 5.85 -21.82
CA LEU A 290 -3.90 6.55 -23.11
C LEU A 290 -5.24 6.28 -23.79
N ILE A 291 -6.21 7.10 -23.47
CA ILE A 291 -7.52 7.12 -24.14
C ILE A 291 -7.72 8.46 -24.82
N TYR A 292 -8.48 8.46 -25.90
CA TYR A 292 -8.68 9.65 -26.74
C TYR A 292 -10.15 10.06 -26.77
N PRO A 293 -10.45 11.36 -26.78
CA PRO A 293 -11.82 11.84 -27.00
C PRO A 293 -12.45 11.22 -28.25
N GLY A 294 -13.69 10.76 -28.10
CA GLY A 294 -14.42 10.05 -29.14
C GLY A 294 -14.25 8.53 -29.16
N GLN A 295 -13.29 7.98 -28.43
CA GLN A 295 -13.19 6.52 -28.22
C GLN A 295 -14.46 6.00 -27.51
N GLN A 296 -14.92 4.80 -27.90
CA GLN A 296 -16.07 4.16 -27.28
C GLN A 296 -15.64 2.91 -26.52
N PHE A 297 -16.12 2.78 -25.28
CA PHE A 297 -15.88 1.64 -24.42
C PHE A 297 -17.19 1.03 -23.95
N VAL A 298 -17.20 -0.30 -23.86
CA VAL A 298 -18.23 -1.02 -23.14
C VAL A 298 -17.88 -1.02 -21.65
N ILE A 299 -18.78 -0.54 -20.82
CA ILE A 299 -18.61 -0.50 -19.37
C ILE A 299 -19.70 -1.39 -18.76
N GLN A 300 -19.30 -2.34 -17.91
CA GLN A 300 -20.24 -3.05 -17.07
C GLN A 300 -20.49 -2.23 -15.81
N THR A 301 -21.73 -1.79 -15.64
CA THR A 301 -22.13 -1.10 -14.42
C THR A 301 -22.61 -2.11 -13.40
N ASN A 302 -22.10 -2.06 -12.18
CA ASN A 302 -22.66 -2.86 -11.09
C ASN A 302 -24.01 -2.27 -10.72
N SER A 303 -25.09 -3.05 -10.86
CA SER A 303 -26.46 -2.66 -10.46
C SER A 303 -26.60 -2.60 -8.95
N LYS A 304 -25.83 -1.75 -8.27
CA LYS A 304 -26.27 -1.21 -7.00
C LYS A 304 -27.08 0.03 -7.31
N SER A 305 -28.35 0.01 -6.97
CA SER A 305 -29.23 1.18 -7.01
C SER A 305 -28.54 2.30 -6.22
N PHE A 306 -27.95 3.25 -6.94
CA PHE A 306 -27.45 4.47 -6.31
C PHE A 306 -28.66 5.33 -5.98
N GLY A 307 -28.91 5.56 -4.69
CA GLY A 307 -29.89 6.59 -4.30
C GLY A 307 -29.38 7.94 -4.78
N THR A 308 -30.21 8.65 -5.52
CA THR A 308 -29.97 10.06 -5.81
C THR A 308 -30.49 10.92 -4.66
N ILE A 309 -29.72 11.91 -4.25
CA ILE A 309 -30.14 12.92 -3.29
C ILE A 309 -30.16 14.29 -3.92
N ASN A 310 -31.08 15.14 -3.50
CA ASN A 310 -31.08 16.55 -3.80
C ASN A 310 -30.33 17.30 -2.70
N TYR A 311 -29.12 17.75 -2.99
CA TYR A 311 -28.29 18.50 -2.08
C TYR A 311 -28.44 20.00 -2.30
N THR A 312 -28.81 20.75 -1.23
CA THR A 312 -28.84 22.22 -1.29
C THR A 312 -27.50 22.77 -0.80
N VAL A 313 -26.82 23.51 -1.66
CA VAL A 313 -25.53 24.15 -1.39
C VAL A 313 -25.65 25.10 -0.20
N LYS A 314 -24.77 24.97 0.77
CA LYS A 314 -24.68 25.84 1.93
C LYS A 314 -23.55 26.86 1.76
N LYS A 315 -23.56 27.90 2.59
CA LYS A 315 -22.47 28.88 2.61
C LYS A 315 -21.14 28.21 2.98
N GLY A 316 -20.13 28.34 2.14
CA GLY A 316 -18.80 27.77 2.36
C GLY A 316 -18.57 26.43 1.65
N ASP A 317 -19.59 25.82 1.05
CA ASP A 317 -19.44 24.58 0.30
C ASP A 317 -18.58 24.76 -0.94
N THR A 318 -17.85 23.70 -1.26
CA THR A 318 -17.21 23.51 -2.57
C THR A 318 -17.68 22.19 -3.18
N LEU A 319 -17.70 22.10 -4.50
CA LEU A 319 -18.06 20.84 -5.16
C LEU A 319 -17.12 19.69 -4.78
N SER A 320 -15.85 19.98 -4.49
CA SER A 320 -14.91 18.97 -4.04
C SER A 320 -15.30 18.40 -2.68
N GLN A 321 -15.72 19.26 -1.75
CA GLN A 321 -16.17 18.83 -0.43
C GLN A 321 -17.48 18.04 -0.49
N ILE A 322 -18.42 18.50 -1.30
CA ILE A 322 -19.71 17.82 -1.52
C ILE A 322 -19.45 16.44 -2.15
N ALA A 323 -18.62 16.36 -3.20
CA ALA A 323 -18.28 15.12 -3.86
C ALA A 323 -17.64 14.10 -2.89
N LEU A 324 -16.74 14.56 -2.03
CA LEU A 324 -16.09 13.75 -1.01
C LEU A 324 -17.11 13.23 0.03
N THR A 325 -18.00 14.11 0.52
CA THR A 325 -19.01 13.76 1.53
C THR A 325 -19.96 12.66 1.04
N TYR A 326 -20.28 12.66 -0.24
CA TYR A 326 -21.22 11.71 -0.84
C TYR A 326 -20.55 10.57 -1.62
N GLY A 327 -19.24 10.36 -1.46
CA GLY A 327 -18.49 9.29 -2.11
C GLY A 327 -18.56 9.35 -3.63
N THR A 328 -18.64 10.55 -4.20
CA THR A 328 -18.74 10.80 -5.63
C THR A 328 -17.61 11.72 -6.12
N THR A 329 -17.67 12.21 -7.33
CA THR A 329 -16.66 13.11 -7.89
C THR A 329 -17.28 14.43 -8.35
N VAL A 330 -16.46 15.49 -8.38
CA VAL A 330 -16.88 16.80 -8.94
C VAL A 330 -17.40 16.62 -10.36
N SER A 331 -16.73 15.84 -11.20
CA SER A 331 -17.16 15.55 -12.57
C SER A 331 -18.53 14.85 -12.61
N SER A 332 -18.79 13.90 -11.70
CA SER A 332 -20.10 13.24 -11.60
C SER A 332 -21.19 14.22 -11.21
N ILE A 333 -20.95 15.09 -10.22
CA ILE A 333 -21.92 16.12 -9.83
C ILE A 333 -22.18 17.06 -11.01
N VAL A 334 -21.13 17.56 -11.67
CA VAL A 334 -21.26 18.49 -12.80
C VAL A 334 -22.01 17.85 -13.98
N SER A 335 -21.74 16.58 -14.32
CA SER A 335 -22.41 15.89 -15.43
C SER A 335 -23.91 15.70 -15.21
N GLN A 336 -24.35 15.57 -13.95
CA GLN A 336 -25.75 15.42 -13.59
C GLN A 336 -26.48 16.76 -13.40
N ASN A 337 -25.72 17.85 -13.30
CA ASN A 337 -26.26 19.17 -12.96
C ASN A 337 -25.83 20.21 -13.99
N SER A 338 -26.56 20.30 -15.11
CA SER A 338 -26.27 21.24 -16.22
C SER A 338 -26.29 22.72 -15.79
N ILE A 339 -26.82 23.03 -14.61
CA ILE A 339 -26.78 24.35 -13.99
C ILE A 339 -25.37 24.77 -13.58
N ILE A 340 -24.47 23.81 -13.33
CA ILE A 340 -23.08 24.08 -12.92
C ILE A 340 -22.26 24.40 -14.17
N LYS A 341 -22.06 25.67 -14.43
CA LYS A 341 -21.25 26.16 -15.59
C LYS A 341 -19.75 26.25 -15.26
N ASN A 342 -19.43 26.50 -13.99
CA ASN A 342 -18.05 26.55 -13.49
C ASN A 342 -17.97 25.76 -12.17
N PRO A 343 -17.24 24.62 -12.14
CA PRO A 343 -17.12 23.79 -10.95
C PRO A 343 -16.50 24.49 -9.73
N ASN A 344 -15.75 25.56 -9.95
CA ASN A 344 -15.12 26.35 -8.89
C ASN A 344 -16.03 27.46 -8.34
N LEU A 345 -17.24 27.60 -8.89
CA LEU A 345 -18.14 28.70 -8.53
C LEU A 345 -19.56 28.18 -8.34
N ILE A 346 -19.89 27.84 -7.10
CA ILE A 346 -21.23 27.44 -6.67
C ILE A 346 -21.74 28.42 -5.61
N TYR A 347 -23.04 28.56 -5.49
CA TYR A 347 -23.67 29.52 -4.58
C TYR A 347 -24.63 28.84 -3.62
N PRO A 348 -24.70 29.32 -2.36
CA PRO A 348 -25.68 28.83 -1.39
C PRO A 348 -27.11 28.92 -1.95
N GLY A 349 -27.89 27.86 -1.71
CA GLY A 349 -29.26 27.73 -2.21
C GLY A 349 -29.38 27.02 -3.55
N GLN A 350 -28.30 26.79 -4.30
CA GLN A 350 -28.34 25.90 -5.46
C GLN A 350 -28.65 24.47 -5.04
N VAL A 351 -29.47 23.76 -5.82
CA VAL A 351 -29.81 22.36 -5.56
C VAL A 351 -29.15 21.48 -6.61
N PHE A 352 -28.35 20.51 -6.16
CA PHE A 352 -27.66 19.56 -7.02
C PHE A 352 -28.19 18.15 -6.81
N ILE A 353 -28.35 17.42 -7.89
CA ILE A 353 -28.57 15.97 -7.87
C ILE A 353 -27.21 15.29 -7.67
N ILE A 354 -27.09 14.46 -6.63
CA ILE A 354 -25.86 13.77 -6.28
C ILE A 354 -26.16 12.27 -6.20
N ASN A 355 -25.38 11.46 -6.90
CA ASN A 355 -25.39 10.01 -6.67
C ASN A 355 -24.67 9.71 -5.38
N ASN A 356 -25.38 9.12 -4.43
CA ASN A 356 -24.84 8.75 -3.14
C ASN A 356 -24.21 7.35 -3.20
N ASN A 357 -22.86 7.30 -3.24
CA ASN A 357 -22.09 6.07 -3.16
C ASN A 357 -21.81 5.65 -1.71
N SER A 358 -22.59 6.17 -0.75
CA SER A 358 -22.33 5.91 0.66
C SER A 358 -22.52 4.45 1.01
N ASN A 359 -21.42 3.71 1.07
CA ASN A 359 -21.25 2.62 2.03
C ASN A 359 -20.90 3.22 3.41
N THR A 360 -21.51 4.33 3.78
CA THR A 360 -21.40 4.88 5.13
C THR A 360 -22.64 4.46 5.88
N PHE A 361 -22.42 3.61 6.85
CA PHE A 361 -23.40 3.16 7.81
C PHE A 361 -24.09 4.36 8.46
N ILE A 362 -25.35 4.62 8.11
CA ILE A 362 -26.24 5.32 9.00
C ILE A 362 -26.80 4.26 9.94
N SER A 363 -26.10 4.00 11.03
CA SER A 363 -26.73 3.38 12.18
C SER A 363 -27.36 4.53 12.97
N GLU A 364 -28.67 4.65 12.88
CA GLU A 364 -29.44 5.35 13.93
C GLU A 364 -29.23 4.56 15.23
N GLY A 365 -28.57 5.16 16.19
CA GLY A 365 -28.50 4.60 17.53
C GLY A 365 -27.27 5.05 18.34
N ASN A 366 -27.50 6.02 19.24
CA ASN A 366 -26.66 6.45 20.35
C ASN A 366 -25.33 7.17 20.03
N ASN A 367 -25.44 8.49 19.91
CA ASN A 367 -24.34 9.44 19.87
C ASN A 367 -23.62 9.52 21.21
N SER A 368 -22.49 8.86 21.32
CA SER A 368 -21.43 9.22 22.27
C SER A 368 -20.22 9.70 21.46
N CYS A 369 -20.30 10.95 20.99
CA CYS A 369 -19.16 11.62 20.39
C CYS A 369 -18.09 11.92 21.45
N GLY A 370 -16.93 11.26 21.34
CA GLY A 370 -15.76 11.59 22.15
C GLY A 370 -15.09 12.87 21.66
N LYS A 371 -14.67 13.75 22.58
CA LYS A 371 -13.84 14.91 22.24
C LYS A 371 -12.38 14.53 22.36
N ILE A 372 -11.59 14.75 21.31
CA ILE A 372 -10.14 14.54 21.32
C ILE A 372 -9.40 15.87 21.12
N LEU A 373 -8.18 15.95 21.65
CA LEU A 373 -7.26 17.04 21.39
C LEU A 373 -6.27 16.61 20.31
N TYR A 374 -6.23 17.34 19.20
CA TYR A 374 -5.32 17.08 18.10
C TYR A 374 -4.27 18.19 18.00
N LYS A 375 -2.99 17.82 18.00
CA LYS A 375 -1.91 18.77 17.73
C LYS A 375 -1.64 18.82 16.23
N ILE A 376 -1.88 19.98 15.63
CA ILE A 376 -1.66 20.24 14.20
C ILE A 376 -0.19 19.99 13.87
N LYS A 377 0.03 19.19 12.85
CA LYS A 377 1.37 18.88 12.32
C LYS A 377 1.67 19.80 11.14
N TYR A 378 2.94 19.94 10.83
CA TYR A 378 3.36 20.67 9.62
C TYR A 378 2.79 19.98 8.37
N GLY A 379 2.13 20.75 7.52
CA GLY A 379 1.48 20.25 6.31
C GLY A 379 0.02 19.79 6.49
N ASP A 380 -0.51 19.74 7.72
CA ASP A 380 -1.93 19.45 7.93
C ASP A 380 -2.80 20.58 7.37
N THR A 381 -3.93 20.19 6.78
CA THR A 381 -5.03 21.10 6.48
C THR A 381 -6.24 20.73 7.34
N LEU A 382 -7.07 21.73 7.64
CA LEU A 382 -8.28 21.47 8.43
C LEU A 382 -9.22 20.48 7.73
N SER A 383 -9.21 20.46 6.40
CA SER A 383 -9.98 19.52 5.58
C SER A 383 -9.51 18.08 5.74
N GLU A 384 -8.19 17.85 5.78
CA GLU A 384 -7.62 16.51 5.98
C GLU A 384 -7.85 16.02 7.42
N ILE A 385 -7.75 16.91 8.38
CA ILE A 385 -8.03 16.60 9.80
C ILE A 385 -9.52 16.24 9.95
N ALA A 386 -10.42 17.03 9.40
CA ALA A 386 -11.86 16.78 9.42
C ALA A 386 -12.19 15.40 8.82
N LEU A 387 -11.64 15.10 7.65
CA LEU A 387 -11.82 13.81 6.98
C LEU A 387 -11.33 12.62 7.85
N ARG A 388 -10.16 12.78 8.49
CA ARG A 388 -9.55 11.73 9.32
C ARG A 388 -10.39 11.34 10.52
N TYR A 389 -11.13 12.30 11.07
CA TYR A 389 -11.88 12.12 12.32
C TYR A 389 -13.39 12.06 12.13
N GLY A 390 -13.87 12.15 10.89
CA GLY A 390 -15.30 12.12 10.59
C GLY A 390 -16.05 13.38 10.96
N ASP A 391 -15.32 14.50 11.11
CA ASP A 391 -15.83 15.85 11.36
C ASP A 391 -15.91 16.65 10.07
N THR A 392 -16.57 17.80 10.12
CA THR A 392 -16.51 18.80 9.04
C THR A 392 -15.52 19.90 9.39
N VAL A 393 -15.00 20.57 8.35
CA VAL A 393 -14.13 21.76 8.54
C VAL A 393 -14.83 22.83 9.37
N GLU A 394 -16.14 23.01 9.13
CA GLU A 394 -16.95 24.01 9.83
C GLU A 394 -17.15 23.67 11.31
N GLU A 395 -17.39 22.39 11.64
CA GLU A 395 -17.50 21.93 13.02
C GLU A 395 -16.19 22.10 13.78
N ILE A 396 -15.05 21.68 13.18
CA ILE A 396 -13.74 21.89 13.80
C ILE A 396 -13.43 23.38 13.93
N ALA A 397 -13.69 24.18 12.89
CA ALA A 397 -13.44 25.61 12.93
C ALA A 397 -14.28 26.31 14.02
N THR A 398 -15.56 25.98 14.11
CA THR A 398 -16.48 26.51 15.12
C THR A 398 -16.06 26.08 16.52
N LEU A 399 -15.76 24.80 16.73
CA LEU A 399 -15.35 24.23 18.01
C LEU A 399 -14.05 24.88 18.56
N ASN A 400 -13.22 25.41 17.67
CA ASN A 400 -11.91 25.97 17.98
C ASN A 400 -11.80 27.49 17.75
N ASN A 401 -12.89 28.17 17.40
CA ASN A 401 -12.92 29.60 17.06
C ASN A 401 -11.92 29.97 15.94
N ILE A 402 -11.78 29.10 14.94
CA ILE A 402 -10.90 29.33 13.77
C ILE A 402 -11.67 30.17 12.76
N SER A 403 -11.32 31.46 12.65
CA SER A 403 -12.00 32.38 11.74
C SER A 403 -11.62 32.17 10.27
N ASN A 404 -10.45 31.63 9.98
CA ASN A 404 -10.01 31.27 8.62
C ASN A 404 -9.58 29.80 8.57
N PRO A 405 -10.42 28.89 8.09
CA PRO A 405 -10.10 27.45 8.03
C PRO A 405 -8.89 27.09 7.16
N ASN A 406 -8.49 27.96 6.25
CA ASN A 406 -7.31 27.77 5.40
C ASN A 406 -6.01 28.21 6.08
N LEU A 407 -6.09 28.78 7.30
CA LEU A 407 -4.94 29.28 8.03
C LEU A 407 -4.88 28.63 9.42
N ILE A 408 -4.24 27.48 9.47
CA ILE A 408 -3.94 26.78 10.72
C ILE A 408 -2.43 26.64 10.88
N TYR A 409 -1.96 26.62 12.13
CA TYR A 409 -0.55 26.64 12.43
C TYR A 409 -0.08 25.32 13.02
N ALA A 410 0.98 24.76 12.49
CA ALA A 410 1.63 23.57 13.05
C ALA A 410 2.05 23.82 14.51
N GLY A 411 1.79 22.84 15.37
CA GLY A 411 2.02 22.92 16.80
C GLY A 411 0.81 23.38 17.62
N SER A 412 -0.18 24.02 17.01
CA SER A 412 -1.43 24.37 17.68
C SER A 412 -2.24 23.12 18.04
N ILE A 413 -3.00 23.19 19.14
CA ILE A 413 -3.87 22.11 19.57
C ILE A 413 -5.31 22.50 19.26
N ILE A 414 -6.02 21.66 18.55
CA ILE A 414 -7.44 21.82 18.23
C ILE A 414 -8.27 20.71 18.86
N ARG A 415 -9.53 21.01 19.13
CA ARG A 415 -10.55 20.04 19.58
C ARG A 415 -11.25 19.48 18.37
N ILE A 416 -11.46 18.17 18.36
CA ILE A 416 -12.15 17.43 17.30
C ILE A 416 -13.23 16.58 17.97
N GLN A 417 -14.39 16.47 17.35
CA GLN A 417 -15.42 15.51 17.76
C GLN A 417 -15.17 14.21 17.00
N ASN A 418 -14.83 13.14 17.71
CA ASN A 418 -14.68 11.82 17.11
C ASN A 418 -16.03 11.10 17.17
N CYS A 419 -16.83 11.30 16.14
CA CYS A 419 -18.12 10.65 15.96
C CYS A 419 -17.93 9.38 15.10
N LYS A 420 -17.27 8.36 15.65
CA LYS A 420 -17.18 7.03 15.02
C LYS A 420 -18.36 6.17 15.41
#